data_4e1d4392222292d83c6b0fc6f7ef43ef
#
_entry.id   4e1d4392222292d83c6b0fc6f7ef43ef
#
_cell.length_a   1.000
_cell.length_b   1.000
_cell.length_c   1.000
_cell.angle_alpha   90.00
_cell.angle_beta   90.00
_cell.angle_gamma   90.00
#
_symmetry.space_group_name_H-M   'P 1'
#
loop_
_entity.id
_entity.type
_entity.pdbx_description
1 polymer ?
#
loop_
_entity_poly.entity_id
_entity_poly.type
_entity_poly.pdbx_seq_one_letter_code
_entity_poly.pdbx_strand_id
1 'polypeptide(L)'
;MKTIKIKSIEKEDNSVIARIVIDNSEEIIRTTFTEEYSNDIVTDRIDAYVWGLIGFAMSNGADIVSDIPMSESLYYNLTYHYIPTVTKEREELKHINIIAPLTKEIESTGRIVATGISCGVDSLYTIKKHTADDISPAHRVNTPRH
;
A
#
# COMPACT_ATOMS: atom_id res chain seq x y z
N MET A 1 -2.46 -5.94 24.48
CA MET A 1 -2.73 -6.02 23.05
C MET A 1 -1.41 -5.82 22.34
N LYS A 2 -1.03 -6.72 21.44
CA LYS A 2 0.22 -6.57 20.70
C LYS A 2 0.08 -5.43 19.69
N THR A 3 1.12 -4.65 19.49
CA THR A 3 1.11 -3.54 18.53
C THR A 3 2.40 -3.50 17.74
N ILE A 4 2.27 -3.10 16.48
CA ILE A 4 3.37 -2.70 15.61
C ILE A 4 3.24 -1.20 15.41
N LYS A 5 4.14 -0.42 16.01
CA LYS A 5 4.14 1.04 15.86
C LYS A 5 5.14 1.48 14.79
N ILE A 6 4.66 2.13 13.73
CA ILE A 6 5.51 2.80 12.74
C ILE A 6 5.81 4.20 13.26
N LYS A 7 7.08 4.45 13.66
CA LYS A 7 7.51 5.69 14.33
C LYS A 7 7.94 6.79 13.38
N SER A 8 8.82 6.46 12.43
CA SER A 8 9.33 7.42 11.47
C SER A 8 9.60 6.75 10.11
N ILE A 9 9.57 7.56 9.08
CA ILE A 9 9.97 7.21 7.72
C ILE A 9 10.87 8.33 7.24
N GLU A 10 12.12 8.02 6.97
CA GLU A 10 13.15 9.00 6.63
C GLU A 10 13.82 8.62 5.33
N LYS A 11 14.14 9.61 4.50
CA LYS A 11 14.91 9.41 3.28
C LYS A 11 16.40 9.67 3.58
N GLU A 12 17.23 8.72 3.18
CA GLU A 12 18.69 8.86 3.16
C GLU A 12 19.20 8.52 1.75
N ASP A 13 19.60 9.52 1.01
CA ASP A 13 20.03 9.41 -0.38
C ASP A 13 18.97 8.70 -1.27
N ASN A 14 19.28 7.52 -1.78
CA ASN A 14 18.37 6.67 -2.54
C ASN A 14 17.70 5.58 -1.69
N SER A 15 17.77 5.69 -0.36
CA SER A 15 17.17 4.74 0.57
C SER A 15 16.08 5.39 1.39
N VAL A 16 15.13 4.55 1.80
CA VAL A 16 14.12 4.89 2.80
C VAL A 16 14.35 4.03 4.03
N ILE A 17 14.30 4.65 5.18
CA ILE A 17 14.45 4.01 6.48
C ILE A 17 13.16 4.20 7.27
N ALA A 18 12.49 3.11 7.58
CA ALA A 18 11.38 3.13 8.53
C ALA A 18 11.81 2.53 9.86
N ARG A 19 11.52 3.26 10.95
CA ARG A 19 11.69 2.77 12.32
C ARG A 19 10.35 2.27 12.82
N ILE A 20 10.31 1.01 13.21
CA ILE A 20 9.13 0.36 13.75
C ILE A 20 9.41 -0.18 15.14
N VAL A 21 8.39 -0.29 15.97
CA VAL A 21 8.47 -0.93 17.29
C VAL A 21 7.54 -2.12 17.32
N ILE A 22 8.07 -3.28 17.63
CA ILE A 22 7.34 -4.53 17.83
C ILE A 22 7.65 -5.05 19.23
N ASP A 23 6.63 -5.24 20.05
CA ASP A 23 6.77 -5.76 21.43
C ASP A 23 7.88 -5.04 22.25
N ASN A 24 8.00 -3.71 22.14
CA ASN A 24 9.02 -2.83 22.74
C ASN A 24 10.45 -2.95 22.15
N SER A 25 10.66 -3.76 21.13
CA SER A 25 11.91 -3.79 20.36
C SER A 25 11.80 -2.84 19.18
N GLU A 26 12.80 -1.99 19.00
CA GLU A 26 12.90 -1.12 17.83
C GLU A 26 13.60 -1.88 16.69
N GLU A 27 12.95 -1.91 15.53
CA GLU A 27 13.43 -2.54 14.32
C GLU A 27 13.54 -1.51 13.19
N ILE A 28 14.44 -1.75 12.25
CA ILE A 28 14.68 -0.88 11.11
C ILE A 28 14.39 -1.63 9.82
N ILE A 29 13.52 -1.08 9.01
CA ILE A 29 13.31 -1.52 7.63
C ILE A 29 14.01 -0.52 6.71
N ARG A 30 15.04 -0.98 6.01
CA ARG A 30 15.74 -0.19 4.99
C ARG A 30 15.38 -0.73 3.60
N THR A 31 14.94 0.15 2.73
CA THR A 31 14.70 -0.14 1.31
C THR A 31 15.56 0.79 0.46
N THR A 32 16.42 0.22 -0.38
CA THR A 32 17.29 0.99 -1.27
C THR A 32 16.79 0.87 -2.71
N PHE A 33 16.67 2.00 -3.37
CA PHE A 33 16.24 2.12 -4.77
C PHE A 33 17.44 2.41 -5.66
N THR A 34 17.29 2.27 -6.97
CA THR A 34 18.26 2.81 -7.92
C THR A 34 18.18 4.34 -7.92
N GLU A 35 19.28 5.02 -8.22
CA GLU A 35 19.41 6.47 -8.12
C GLU A 35 18.34 7.23 -8.93
N GLU A 36 17.93 6.67 -10.06
CA GLU A 36 16.91 7.25 -10.95
C GLU A 36 15.54 7.43 -10.27
N TYR A 37 15.19 6.61 -9.25
CA TYR A 37 13.93 6.69 -8.50
C TYR A 37 14.05 7.45 -7.17
N SER A 38 15.21 8.03 -6.88
CA SER A 38 15.43 8.74 -5.63
C SER A 38 14.43 9.88 -5.41
N ASN A 39 13.98 10.55 -6.47
CA ASN A 39 13.02 11.65 -6.38
C ASN A 39 11.57 11.20 -6.22
N ASP A 40 11.27 9.92 -6.47
CA ASP A 40 9.93 9.35 -6.36
C ASP A 40 9.66 8.70 -5.00
N ILE A 41 10.64 8.77 -4.10
CA ILE A 41 10.54 8.21 -2.75
C ILE A 41 9.53 9.01 -1.93
N VAL A 42 8.52 8.31 -1.42
CA VAL A 42 7.45 8.86 -0.58
C VAL A 42 7.75 8.54 0.89
N THR A 43 7.74 9.58 1.75
CA THR A 43 8.00 9.45 3.19
C THR A 43 6.91 10.06 4.07
N ASP A 44 5.90 10.67 3.46
CA ASP A 44 4.81 11.40 4.13
C ASP A 44 3.61 10.51 4.53
N ARG A 45 3.67 9.20 4.25
CA ARG A 45 2.62 8.24 4.54
C ARG A 45 3.15 6.83 4.78
N ILE A 46 2.35 6.03 5.48
CA ILE A 46 2.73 4.67 5.89
C ILE A 46 2.23 3.56 4.94
N ASP A 47 1.61 3.89 3.82
CA ASP A 47 0.90 2.92 2.96
C ASP A 47 1.73 1.69 2.60
N ALA A 48 2.96 1.89 2.14
CA ALA A 48 3.87 0.81 1.77
C ALA A 48 4.20 -0.12 2.94
N TYR A 49 4.37 0.46 4.13
CA TYR A 49 4.73 -0.28 5.33
C TYR A 49 3.55 -1.03 5.92
N VAL A 50 2.34 -0.44 5.91
CA VAL A 50 1.12 -1.15 6.31
C VAL A 50 0.92 -2.35 5.41
N TRP A 51 1.03 -2.19 4.08
CA TRP A 51 0.89 -3.29 3.14
C TRP A 51 1.96 -4.37 3.34
N GLY A 52 3.21 -3.99 3.57
CA GLY A 52 4.31 -4.92 3.82
C GLY A 52 4.20 -5.68 5.16
N LEU A 53 3.60 -5.06 6.18
CA LEU A 53 3.52 -5.63 7.52
C LEU A 53 2.19 -6.33 7.83
N ILE A 54 1.14 -6.14 7.00
CA ILE A 54 -0.22 -6.59 7.33
C ILE A 54 -0.31 -8.11 7.56
N GLY A 55 0.36 -8.90 6.74
CA GLY A 55 0.39 -10.36 6.91
C GLY A 55 1.05 -10.79 8.22
N PHE A 56 2.17 -10.16 8.58
CA PHE A 56 2.85 -10.39 9.85
C PHE A 56 1.98 -9.94 11.04
N ALA A 57 1.35 -8.78 10.94
CA ALA A 57 0.45 -8.26 11.95
C ALA A 57 -0.73 -9.20 12.20
N MET A 58 -1.39 -9.66 11.15
CA MET A 58 -2.52 -10.60 11.23
C MET A 58 -2.10 -11.96 11.82
N SER A 59 -0.94 -12.49 11.45
CA SER A 59 -0.43 -13.74 12.01
C SER A 59 -0.18 -13.65 13.52
N ASN A 60 0.25 -12.49 14.00
CA ASN A 60 0.55 -12.25 15.41
C ASN A 60 -0.63 -11.67 16.22
N GLY A 61 -1.70 -11.23 15.56
CA GLY A 61 -2.81 -10.51 16.18
C GLY A 61 -2.37 -9.19 16.78
N ALA A 62 -1.51 -8.46 16.05
CA ALA A 62 -0.97 -7.17 16.45
C ALA A 62 -1.61 -6.04 15.64
N ASP A 63 -2.14 -5.02 16.30
CA ASP A 63 -2.63 -3.83 15.62
C ASP A 63 -1.47 -2.99 15.05
N ILE A 64 -1.70 -2.34 13.91
CA ILE A 64 -0.73 -1.41 13.31
C ILE A 64 -1.10 0.00 13.74
N VAL A 65 -0.15 0.71 14.35
CA VAL A 65 -0.35 2.06 14.90
C VAL A 65 0.68 3.03 14.34
N SER A 66 0.27 4.23 13.96
CA SER A 66 1.19 5.30 13.55
C SER A 66 0.61 6.68 13.82
N ASP A 67 1.49 7.65 14.02
CA ASP A 67 1.16 9.08 14.02
C ASP A 67 1.34 9.69 12.61
N ILE A 68 1.99 8.96 11.69
CA ILE A 68 2.14 9.32 10.28
C ILE A 68 0.87 8.86 9.53
N PRO A 69 0.32 9.69 8.64
CA PRO A 69 -0.93 9.36 7.96
C PRO A 69 -0.81 8.20 6.96
N MET A 70 -1.96 7.62 6.63
CA MET A 70 -2.13 6.72 5.49
C MET A 70 -3.25 7.20 4.57
N SER A 71 -3.27 6.74 3.33
CA SER A 71 -4.31 7.11 2.38
C SER A 71 -5.67 6.52 2.77
N GLU A 72 -6.73 7.32 2.60
CA GLU A 72 -8.11 6.93 2.90
C GLU A 72 -8.54 5.69 2.11
N SER A 73 -8.16 5.59 0.83
CA SER A 73 -8.55 4.46 -0.01
C SER A 73 -7.89 3.16 0.41
N LEU A 74 -6.59 3.17 0.76
CA LEU A 74 -5.91 1.98 1.27
C LEU A 74 -6.49 1.56 2.62
N TYR A 75 -6.70 2.51 3.54
CA TYR A 75 -7.35 2.24 4.81
C TYR A 75 -8.71 1.56 4.63
N TYR A 76 -9.57 2.13 3.78
CA TYR A 76 -10.88 1.59 3.49
C TYR A 76 -10.80 0.16 2.93
N ASN A 77 -9.96 -0.06 1.93
CA ASN A 77 -9.80 -1.36 1.30
C ASN A 77 -9.26 -2.42 2.27
N LEU A 78 -8.29 -2.07 3.11
CA LEU A 78 -7.74 -3.00 4.10
C LEU A 78 -8.75 -3.33 5.20
N THR A 79 -9.38 -2.31 5.78
CA THR A 79 -10.24 -2.46 6.94
C THR A 79 -11.57 -3.13 6.60
N TYR A 80 -12.19 -2.77 5.48
CA TYR A 80 -13.53 -3.23 5.13
C TYR A 80 -13.56 -4.40 4.15
N HIS A 81 -12.48 -4.67 3.44
CA HIS A 81 -12.44 -5.75 2.44
C HIS A 81 -11.37 -6.78 2.73
N TYR A 82 -10.10 -6.38 2.78
CA TYR A 82 -8.98 -7.34 2.85
C TYR A 82 -8.96 -8.10 4.18
N ILE A 83 -8.87 -7.39 5.32
CA ILE A 83 -8.77 -8.01 6.65
C ILE A 83 -9.97 -8.93 6.91
N PRO A 84 -11.25 -8.50 6.75
CA PRO A 84 -12.40 -9.36 6.98
C PRO A 84 -12.45 -10.59 6.06
N THR A 85 -12.07 -10.43 4.78
CA THR A 85 -12.08 -11.53 3.82
C THR A 85 -11.02 -12.56 4.16
N VAL A 86 -9.79 -12.12 4.41
CA VAL A 86 -8.67 -13.04 4.68
C VAL A 86 -8.86 -13.76 6.01
N THR A 87 -9.34 -13.08 7.04
CA THR A 87 -9.62 -13.73 8.34
C THR A 87 -10.76 -14.74 8.29
N LYS A 88 -11.69 -14.58 7.36
CA LYS A 88 -12.77 -15.57 7.14
C LYS A 88 -12.24 -16.83 6.45
N GLU A 89 -11.31 -16.67 5.51
CA GLU A 89 -10.78 -17.77 4.70
C GLU A 89 -9.57 -18.48 5.34
N ARG A 90 -8.91 -17.83 6.31
CA ARG A 90 -7.68 -18.30 6.95
C ARG A 90 -7.78 -18.18 8.47
N GLU A 91 -8.11 -19.29 9.15
CA GLU A 91 -8.32 -19.34 10.60
C GLU A 91 -7.05 -18.98 11.43
N GLU A 92 -5.86 -19.19 10.84
CA GLU A 92 -4.59 -18.83 11.45
C GLU A 92 -4.33 -17.32 11.51
N LEU A 93 -5.05 -16.51 10.69
CA LEU A 93 -4.91 -15.06 10.67
C LEU A 93 -5.97 -14.40 11.53
N LYS A 94 -5.53 -13.43 12.31
CA LYS A 94 -6.40 -12.72 13.26
C LYS A 94 -6.84 -11.39 12.69
N HIS A 95 -8.04 -10.98 13.06
CA HIS A 95 -8.52 -9.64 12.77
C HIS A 95 -7.68 -8.63 13.58
N ILE A 96 -7.21 -7.58 12.90
CA ILE A 96 -6.40 -6.50 13.46
C ILE A 96 -7.00 -5.16 13.10
N ASN A 97 -6.62 -4.11 13.84
CA ASN A 97 -6.96 -2.73 13.54
C ASN A 97 -5.75 -1.98 12.99
N ILE A 98 -6.04 -0.99 12.15
CA ILE A 98 -5.06 -0.01 11.68
C ILE A 98 -5.47 1.33 12.28
N ILE A 99 -4.58 1.95 13.05
CA ILE A 99 -4.83 3.19 13.79
C ILE A 99 -3.80 4.22 13.32
N ALA A 100 -4.23 5.11 12.44
CA ALA A 100 -3.40 6.19 11.90
C ALA A 100 -4.29 7.36 11.46
N PRO A 101 -3.76 8.59 11.39
CA PRO A 101 -4.44 9.68 10.70
C PRO A 101 -4.68 9.31 9.24
N LEU A 102 -5.79 9.80 8.67
CA LEU A 102 -6.10 9.56 7.26
C LEU A 102 -5.80 10.82 6.43
N THR A 103 -5.28 10.61 5.22
CA THR A 103 -5.03 11.67 4.27
C THR A 103 -5.66 11.35 2.93
N LYS A 104 -6.11 12.37 2.21
CA LYS A 104 -6.61 12.21 0.85
C LYS A 104 -5.48 11.75 -0.06
N GLU A 105 -5.85 11.00 -1.07
CA GLU A 105 -4.90 10.65 -2.12
C GLU A 105 -4.41 11.89 -2.85
N ILE A 106 -3.14 11.88 -3.20
CA ILE A 106 -2.60 12.84 -4.15
C ILE A 106 -3.10 12.40 -5.51
N GLU A 107 -3.75 13.31 -6.24
CA GLU A 107 -4.10 13.04 -7.64
C GLU A 107 -2.84 12.67 -8.41
N SER A 108 -2.84 11.47 -9.00
CA SER A 108 -1.71 11.02 -9.79
C SER A 108 -1.54 11.92 -11.01
N THR A 109 -0.42 12.60 -11.09
CA THR A 109 0.01 13.33 -12.29
C THR A 109 0.73 12.40 -13.29
N GLY A 110 0.82 11.12 -12.98
CA GLY A 110 1.47 10.11 -13.81
C GLY A 110 0.83 10.01 -15.18
N ARG A 111 1.67 9.98 -16.22
CA ARG A 111 1.26 9.85 -17.64
C ARG A 111 1.21 8.40 -18.11
N ILE A 112 1.71 7.49 -17.29
CA ILE A 112 1.87 6.07 -17.66
C ILE A 112 1.11 5.23 -16.67
N VAL A 113 0.26 4.34 -17.18
CA VAL A 113 -0.36 3.27 -16.41
C VAL A 113 0.19 1.95 -16.93
N ALA A 114 0.74 1.15 -16.04
CA ALA A 114 1.29 -0.15 -16.36
C ALA A 114 0.46 -1.27 -15.73
N THR A 115 0.31 -2.37 -16.47
CA THR A 115 -0.25 -3.61 -15.96
C THR A 115 0.56 -4.79 -16.44
N GLY A 116 0.66 -5.84 -15.63
CA GLY A 116 1.28 -7.10 -16.04
C GLY A 116 0.41 -7.83 -17.05
N ILE A 117 1.00 -8.26 -18.18
CA ILE A 117 0.31 -9.04 -19.20
C ILE A 117 0.79 -10.49 -19.13
N SER A 118 -0.03 -11.36 -18.53
CA SER A 118 0.20 -12.82 -18.56
C SER A 118 -0.47 -13.51 -19.75
N CYS A 119 -1.15 -12.74 -20.63
CA CYS A 119 -2.01 -13.23 -21.70
C CYS A 119 -3.18 -14.13 -21.22
N GLY A 120 -3.44 -14.14 -19.93
CA GLY A 120 -4.61 -14.79 -19.35
C GLY A 120 -5.87 -13.90 -19.43
N VAL A 121 -7.03 -14.51 -19.15
CA VAL A 121 -8.34 -13.83 -19.20
C VAL A 121 -8.36 -12.54 -18.38
N ASP A 122 -7.78 -12.55 -17.19
CA ASP A 122 -7.80 -11.40 -16.28
C ASP A 122 -7.01 -10.20 -16.81
N SER A 123 -5.82 -10.44 -17.37
CA SER A 123 -5.00 -9.36 -17.93
C SER A 123 -5.62 -8.77 -19.20
N LEU A 124 -6.20 -9.61 -20.07
CA LEU A 124 -6.91 -9.16 -21.26
C LEU A 124 -8.20 -8.42 -20.90
N TYR A 125 -8.93 -8.88 -19.88
CA TYR A 125 -10.11 -8.19 -19.35
C TYR A 125 -9.75 -6.82 -18.80
N THR A 126 -8.66 -6.71 -18.02
CA THR A 126 -8.17 -5.45 -17.46
C THR A 126 -7.86 -4.45 -18.57
N ILE A 127 -7.11 -4.85 -19.60
CA ILE A 127 -6.80 -4.00 -20.74
C ILE A 127 -8.10 -3.55 -21.42
N LYS A 128 -8.99 -4.49 -21.77
CA LYS A 128 -10.27 -4.16 -22.41
C LYS A 128 -11.09 -3.19 -21.59
N LYS A 129 -11.20 -3.42 -20.27
CA LYS A 129 -11.99 -2.60 -19.35
C LYS A 129 -11.45 -1.16 -19.24
N HIS A 130 -10.15 -0.97 -19.31
CA HIS A 130 -9.54 0.35 -19.11
C HIS A 130 -9.16 1.09 -20.40
N THR A 131 -9.31 0.45 -21.57
CA THR A 131 -9.07 1.06 -22.89
C THR A 131 -10.33 1.29 -23.72
N ALA A 132 -11.47 0.76 -23.29
CA ALA A 132 -12.72 0.92 -24.01
C ALA A 132 -13.25 2.36 -23.95
N ASP A 133 -13.84 2.83 -25.06
CA ASP A 133 -14.30 4.23 -25.18
C ASP A 133 -15.57 4.54 -24.38
N ASP A 134 -16.29 3.53 -23.91
CA ASP A 134 -17.52 3.61 -23.13
C ASP A 134 -17.29 3.70 -21.60
N ILE A 135 -16.04 3.68 -21.16
CA ILE A 135 -15.71 3.79 -19.73
C ILE A 135 -15.75 5.24 -19.26
N SER A 136 -16.27 5.42 -18.04
CA SER A 136 -16.21 6.71 -17.35
C SER A 136 -14.81 7.34 -17.41
N PRO A 137 -14.68 8.63 -17.73
CA PRO A 137 -13.39 9.33 -17.81
C PRO A 137 -12.50 9.14 -16.58
N ALA A 138 -13.10 8.97 -15.38
CA ALA A 138 -12.39 8.73 -14.12
C ALA A 138 -11.66 7.38 -14.07
N HIS A 139 -12.03 6.43 -14.92
CA HIS A 139 -11.46 5.07 -14.97
C HIS A 139 -10.75 4.75 -16.30
N ARG A 140 -10.71 5.73 -17.20
CA ARG A 140 -10.09 5.54 -18.51
C ARG A 140 -8.58 5.79 -18.44
N VAL A 141 -7.82 4.83 -18.92
CA VAL A 141 -6.41 5.03 -19.19
C VAL A 141 -6.27 5.72 -20.54
N ASN A 142 -5.83 6.97 -20.53
CA ASN A 142 -5.50 7.69 -21.74
C ASN A 142 -4.16 7.17 -22.29
N THR A 143 -4.22 6.20 -23.17
CA THR A 143 -3.05 5.85 -23.99
C THR A 143 -2.85 6.92 -25.06
N PRO A 144 -1.66 7.54 -25.17
CA PRO A 144 -1.35 8.38 -26.31
C PRO A 144 -1.51 7.54 -27.58
N ARG A 145 -2.36 7.95 -28.50
CA ARG A 145 -2.40 7.34 -29.86
C ARG A 145 -1.14 7.83 -30.58
N HIS A 146 -0.24 6.90 -30.87
CA HIS A 146 0.85 7.10 -31.79
C HIS A 146 0.35 7.09 -33.24
#